data_0106e18ca271d68a73829a21be3d98ad
#
_entry.id   0106e18ca271d68a73829a21be3d98ad
#
_cell.length_a   1.000
_cell.length_b   1.000
_cell.length_c   1.000
_cell.angle_alpha   90.00
_cell.angle_beta   90.00
_cell.angle_gamma   90.00
#
_symmetry.space_group_name_H-M   'P 1'
#
loop_
_entity.id
_entity.type
_entity.pdbx_description
1 polymer ?
#
loop_
_entity_poly.entity_id
_entity_poly.type
_entity_poly.pdbx_seq_one_letter_code
_entity_poly.pdbx_strand_id
1 'polypeptide(L)'
;EGYREIIEKLQESHALWMEPYVDTCCRKQFAPKLEDEMTKGLQNLAEILEKKSYFVVSTSTNRTLREIPWKKLLIKKERYVNPCGEWSKLQCPDGCPEGLLPVTDNEEKILRDWYQNMKKGDFRIPDLGKCPNCGKELIFNNIYAEQYDEKGYLENWAEYHNWLQNTWNHRLVILEIGEGTRFPSIMKNPFERIAMFQQKAELYRIDEEQNPIAWLLALC
;
A
#
# COMPACT_ATOMS: atom_id res chain seq x y z
N GLU A 1 -19.60 -12.73 -3.04
CA GLU A 1 -19.51 -13.57 -4.29
C GLU A 1 -18.85 -12.79 -5.41
N GLY A 2 -19.33 -11.59 -5.78
CA GLY A 2 -18.81 -10.85 -6.92
C GLY A 2 -17.32 -10.47 -6.87
N TYR A 3 -16.75 -10.17 -5.69
CA TYR A 3 -15.33 -9.84 -5.57
C TYR A 3 -14.43 -11.03 -5.96
N ARG A 4 -14.74 -12.23 -5.46
CA ARG A 4 -13.97 -13.44 -5.78
C ARG A 4 -13.99 -13.74 -7.29
N GLU A 5 -15.15 -13.64 -7.91
CA GLU A 5 -15.30 -13.84 -9.36
C GLU A 5 -14.47 -12.84 -10.17
N ILE A 6 -14.41 -11.57 -9.74
CA ILE A 6 -13.56 -10.55 -10.37
C ILE A 6 -12.08 -10.94 -10.26
N ILE A 7 -11.63 -11.36 -9.08
CA ILE A 7 -10.24 -11.75 -8.87
C ILE A 7 -9.86 -12.98 -9.72
N GLU A 8 -10.74 -13.99 -9.81
CA GLU A 8 -10.52 -15.15 -10.67
C GLU A 8 -10.34 -14.73 -12.14
N LYS A 9 -11.19 -13.82 -12.65
CA LYS A 9 -11.06 -13.30 -14.02
C LYS A 9 -9.77 -12.48 -14.23
N LEU A 10 -9.34 -11.69 -13.23
CA LEU A 10 -8.07 -10.99 -13.30
C LEU A 10 -6.88 -11.96 -13.34
N GLN A 11 -6.94 -13.05 -12.58
CA GLN A 11 -5.92 -14.10 -12.62
C GLN A 11 -5.85 -14.79 -13.99
N GLU A 12 -7.00 -15.18 -14.54
CA GLU A 12 -7.09 -15.79 -15.87
C GLU A 12 -6.56 -14.86 -16.98
N SER A 13 -6.68 -13.54 -16.79
CA SER A 13 -6.21 -12.51 -17.73
C SER A 13 -4.77 -12.05 -17.45
N HIS A 14 -4.03 -12.68 -16.53
CA HIS A 14 -2.70 -12.23 -16.07
C HIS A 14 -2.67 -10.77 -15.59
N ALA A 15 -3.78 -10.29 -15.04
CA ALA A 15 -3.98 -8.91 -14.63
C ALA A 15 -4.22 -8.74 -13.12
N LEU A 16 -3.71 -9.67 -12.30
CA LEU A 16 -3.87 -9.62 -10.84
C LEU A 16 -3.30 -8.33 -10.23
N TRP A 17 -2.39 -7.66 -10.91
CA TRP A 17 -1.90 -6.33 -10.54
C TRP A 17 -3.00 -5.26 -10.46
N MET A 18 -4.20 -5.50 -11.02
CA MET A 18 -5.39 -4.65 -10.90
C MET A 18 -6.14 -4.82 -9.57
N GLU A 19 -5.89 -5.91 -8.83
CA GLU A 19 -6.59 -6.23 -7.57
C GLU A 19 -6.66 -5.07 -6.59
N PRO A 20 -5.57 -4.29 -6.33
CA PRO A 20 -5.61 -3.19 -5.38
C PRO A 20 -6.61 -2.09 -5.74
N TYR A 21 -6.82 -1.84 -7.02
CA TYR A 21 -7.83 -0.89 -7.48
C TYR A 21 -9.26 -1.44 -7.30
N VAL A 22 -9.46 -2.70 -7.63
CA VAL A 22 -10.75 -3.39 -7.44
C VAL A 22 -11.11 -3.44 -5.95
N ASP A 23 -10.16 -3.79 -5.07
CA ASP A 23 -10.35 -3.77 -3.62
C ASP A 23 -10.80 -2.38 -3.14
N THR A 24 -10.10 -1.32 -3.56
CA THR A 24 -10.45 0.06 -3.25
C THR A 24 -11.88 0.41 -3.67
N CYS A 25 -12.28 0.04 -4.89
CA CYS A 25 -13.62 0.31 -5.40
C CYS A 25 -14.69 -0.49 -4.65
N CYS A 26 -14.43 -1.76 -4.38
CA CYS A 26 -15.35 -2.63 -3.64
C CYS A 26 -15.56 -2.14 -2.21
N ARG A 27 -14.52 -1.75 -1.50
CA ARG A 27 -14.62 -1.19 -0.14
C ARG A 27 -15.48 0.07 -0.14
N LYS A 28 -15.21 1.04 -1.00
CA LYS A 28 -16.00 2.26 -1.12
C LYS A 28 -17.47 1.98 -1.42
N GLN A 29 -17.76 0.95 -2.20
CA GLN A 29 -19.12 0.61 -2.59
C GLN A 29 -19.88 -0.20 -1.55
N PHE A 30 -19.24 -1.21 -0.94
CA PHE A 30 -19.92 -2.20 -0.10
C PHE A 30 -19.66 -2.05 1.40
N ALA A 31 -18.64 -1.30 1.78
CA ALA A 31 -18.27 -1.07 3.17
C ALA A 31 -17.98 0.42 3.50
N PRO A 32 -18.82 1.38 3.06
CA PRO A 32 -18.53 2.81 3.25
C PRO A 32 -18.41 3.18 4.73
N LYS A 33 -19.16 2.55 5.62
CA LYS A 33 -19.07 2.80 7.07
C LYS A 33 -17.72 2.36 7.64
N LEU A 34 -17.18 1.23 7.18
CA LEU A 34 -15.87 0.75 7.59
C LEU A 34 -14.77 1.71 7.12
N GLU A 35 -14.88 2.23 5.90
CA GLU A 35 -13.96 3.25 5.37
C GLU A 35 -14.00 4.54 6.23
N ASP A 36 -15.19 4.98 6.66
CA ASP A 36 -15.34 6.15 7.53
C ASP A 36 -14.74 5.92 8.92
N GLU A 37 -14.98 4.75 9.53
CA GLU A 37 -14.43 4.37 10.83
C GLU A 37 -12.91 4.27 10.78
N MET A 38 -12.38 3.66 9.74
CA MET A 38 -10.95 3.55 9.49
C MET A 38 -10.32 4.93 9.31
N THR A 39 -10.94 5.81 8.54
CA THR A 39 -10.48 7.19 8.36
C THR A 39 -10.42 7.95 9.68
N LYS A 40 -11.43 7.80 10.54
CA LYS A 40 -11.42 8.40 11.89
C LYS A 40 -10.32 7.81 12.78
N GLY A 41 -10.15 6.50 12.77
CA GLY A 41 -9.09 5.83 13.51
C GLY A 41 -7.71 6.33 13.14
N LEU A 42 -7.47 6.48 11.83
CA LEU A 42 -6.21 7.00 11.30
C LEU A 42 -6.01 8.50 11.61
N GLN A 43 -7.07 9.29 11.63
CA GLN A 43 -6.99 10.69 12.07
C GLN A 43 -6.59 10.80 13.56
N ASN A 44 -7.18 9.98 14.43
CA ASN A 44 -6.82 9.94 15.84
C ASN A 44 -5.35 9.50 16.03
N LEU A 45 -4.94 8.47 15.29
CA LEU A 45 -3.55 8.01 15.30
C LEU A 45 -2.61 9.13 14.87
N ALA A 46 -3.00 9.84 13.87
CA ALA A 46 -2.30 10.97 13.32
C ALA A 46 -2.06 12.07 14.38
N GLU A 47 -3.05 12.40 15.23
CA GLU A 47 -2.89 13.36 16.33
C GLU A 47 -1.86 12.88 17.36
N ILE A 48 -1.79 11.57 17.62
CA ILE A 48 -0.79 10.96 18.49
C ILE A 48 0.63 11.15 17.92
N LEU A 49 0.75 11.07 16.59
CA LEU A 49 2.02 11.14 15.88
C LEU A 49 2.57 12.56 15.71
N GLU A 50 1.72 13.58 15.78
CA GLU A 50 2.06 14.97 15.45
C GLU A 50 3.35 15.48 16.13
N LYS A 51 3.59 15.03 17.37
CA LYS A 51 4.73 15.45 18.19
C LYS A 51 5.80 14.36 18.35
N LYS A 52 5.76 13.31 17.53
CA LYS A 52 6.66 12.17 17.63
C LYS A 52 7.60 12.10 16.43
N SER A 53 8.79 11.52 16.64
CA SER A 53 9.56 11.00 15.54
C SER A 53 8.95 9.66 15.15
N TYR A 54 8.45 9.52 13.92
CA TYR A 54 7.76 8.31 13.48
C TYR A 54 8.14 7.94 12.06
N PHE A 55 7.87 6.69 11.70
CA PHE A 55 7.86 6.20 10.34
C PHE A 55 6.68 5.25 10.14
N VAL A 56 6.04 5.31 8.98
CA VAL A 56 4.93 4.43 8.61
C VAL A 56 5.40 3.45 7.55
N VAL A 57 5.29 2.17 7.85
CA VAL A 57 5.50 1.08 6.88
C VAL A 57 4.15 0.43 6.63
N SER A 58 3.77 0.25 5.38
CA SER A 58 2.49 -0.35 4.99
C SER A 58 2.70 -1.51 4.04
N THR A 59 1.94 -2.59 4.21
CA THR A 59 1.80 -3.69 3.25
C THR A 59 0.48 -3.61 2.48
N SER A 60 -0.36 -2.61 2.77
CA SER A 60 -1.64 -2.42 2.08
C SER A 60 -1.40 -1.92 0.66
N THR A 61 -1.88 -2.68 -0.31
CA THR A 61 -1.74 -2.35 -1.73
C THR A 61 -2.78 -1.35 -2.24
N ASN A 62 -3.83 -1.06 -1.43
CA ASN A 62 -4.79 0.00 -1.76
C ASN A 62 -4.24 1.38 -1.39
N ARG A 63 -4.83 2.46 -1.93
CA ARG A 63 -4.41 3.84 -1.69
C ARG A 63 -5.02 4.49 -0.45
N THR A 64 -5.74 3.75 0.37
CA THR A 64 -6.53 4.34 1.48
C THR A 64 -5.68 5.23 2.38
N LEU A 65 -4.45 4.83 2.72
CA LEU A 65 -3.54 5.68 3.51
C LEU A 65 -3.13 6.99 2.83
N ARG A 66 -3.01 7.00 1.51
CA ARG A 66 -2.67 8.23 0.77
C ARG A 66 -3.85 9.14 0.57
N GLU A 67 -5.06 8.58 0.46
CA GLU A 67 -6.30 9.32 0.20
C GLU A 67 -6.85 10.01 1.45
N ILE A 68 -6.49 9.52 2.63
CA ILE A 68 -6.87 10.19 3.87
C ILE A 68 -6.29 11.60 3.86
N PRO A 69 -7.12 12.63 4.08
CA PRO A 69 -6.64 14.00 4.12
C PRO A 69 -5.79 14.21 5.38
N TRP A 70 -4.56 13.79 5.30
CA TRP A 70 -3.51 14.07 6.27
C TRP A 70 -3.20 15.57 6.37
N LYS A 71 -4.14 16.44 5.92
CA LYS A 71 -3.99 17.90 5.86
C LYS A 71 -3.69 18.57 7.20
N LYS A 72 -3.89 17.85 8.30
CA LYS A 72 -3.42 18.27 9.63
C LYS A 72 -2.20 17.49 10.11
N LEU A 73 -1.92 16.37 9.51
CA LEU A 73 -0.73 15.58 9.73
C LEU A 73 0.01 15.46 8.42
N LEU A 74 1.06 16.14 8.41
CA LEU A 74 2.18 15.94 7.52
C LEU A 74 2.82 14.58 7.84
N ILE A 75 2.18 13.44 7.45
CA ILE A 75 3.03 12.32 7.08
C ILE A 75 3.79 12.86 5.89
N LYS A 76 4.95 13.36 6.19
CA LYS A 76 5.90 13.78 5.18
C LYS A 76 6.05 12.57 4.26
N LYS A 77 6.02 12.80 2.97
CA LYS A 77 6.20 11.75 1.97
C LYS A 77 7.42 10.86 2.28
N GLU A 78 8.43 11.46 2.94
CA GLU A 78 9.66 10.84 3.39
C GLU A 78 9.52 9.99 4.68
N ARG A 79 8.33 9.93 5.27
CA ARG A 79 8.03 9.14 6.49
C ARG A 79 7.05 7.99 6.23
N TYR A 80 6.88 7.65 4.97
CA TYR A 80 6.00 6.57 4.53
C TYR A 80 6.69 5.70 3.48
N VAL A 81 6.60 4.39 3.64
CA VAL A 81 7.01 3.42 2.64
C VAL A 81 6.01 2.28 2.53
N ASN A 82 5.80 1.82 1.30
CA ASN A 82 4.99 0.64 1.01
C ASN A 82 5.78 -0.34 0.14
N PRO A 83 6.40 -1.38 0.73
CA PRO A 83 7.17 -2.38 -0.01
C PRO A 83 6.32 -3.26 -0.93
N CYS A 84 5.02 -3.38 -0.68
CA CYS A 84 4.11 -4.13 -1.53
C CYS A 84 3.64 -3.35 -2.77
N GLY A 85 3.96 -2.05 -2.83
CA GLY A 85 3.44 -1.17 -3.85
C GLY A 85 1.94 -0.91 -3.74
N GLU A 86 1.45 -0.06 -4.60
CA GLU A 86 0.05 0.34 -4.64
C GLU A 86 -0.31 0.84 -6.04
N TRP A 87 -1.58 1.00 -6.36
CA TRP A 87 -2.01 1.45 -7.68
C TRP A 87 -1.79 2.96 -7.98
N SER A 88 -0.92 3.63 -7.20
CA SER A 88 -0.51 5.03 -7.44
C SER A 88 0.64 5.19 -8.43
N LYS A 89 1.29 4.09 -8.81
CA LYS A 89 2.38 4.07 -9.77
C LYS A 89 2.16 2.99 -10.82
N LEU A 90 2.65 3.29 -12.03
CA LEU A 90 2.73 2.35 -13.14
C LEU A 90 4.17 1.88 -13.29
N GLN A 91 4.34 0.69 -13.84
CA GLN A 91 5.64 0.15 -14.24
C GLN A 91 5.58 -0.47 -15.63
N CYS A 92 6.72 -0.53 -16.29
CA CYS A 92 6.89 -1.39 -17.46
C CYS A 92 7.00 -2.86 -17.02
N PRO A 93 6.26 -3.81 -17.63
CA PRO A 93 6.38 -5.22 -17.29
C PRO A 93 7.78 -5.80 -17.55
N ASP A 94 8.60 -5.18 -18.40
CA ASP A 94 9.99 -5.58 -18.66
C ASP A 94 11.01 -4.84 -17.77
N GLY A 95 10.56 -4.04 -16.79
CA GLY A 95 11.45 -3.32 -15.87
C GLY A 95 12.24 -2.18 -16.51
N CYS A 96 11.76 -1.58 -17.61
CA CYS A 96 12.41 -0.40 -18.18
C CYS A 96 12.42 0.75 -17.17
N PRO A 97 13.58 1.42 -16.93
CA PRO A 97 13.66 2.49 -15.94
C PRO A 97 12.68 3.64 -16.20
N GLU A 98 12.48 4.01 -17.45
CA GLU A 98 11.55 5.06 -17.88
C GLU A 98 10.08 4.66 -17.77
N GLY A 99 9.80 3.37 -17.52
CA GLY A 99 8.46 2.84 -17.37
C GLY A 99 7.87 3.01 -15.96
N LEU A 100 8.64 3.52 -14.99
CA LEU A 100 8.11 3.79 -13.64
C LEU A 100 7.51 5.20 -13.61
N LEU A 101 6.18 5.28 -13.74
CA LEU A 101 5.42 6.52 -13.88
C LEU A 101 4.36 6.67 -12.81
N PRO A 102 3.98 7.90 -12.41
CA PRO A 102 2.82 8.10 -11.53
C PRO A 102 1.50 7.82 -12.28
N VAL A 103 0.51 7.32 -11.58
CA VAL A 103 -0.89 7.35 -12.04
C VAL A 103 -1.38 8.79 -11.98
N THR A 104 -1.90 9.30 -13.08
CA THR A 104 -2.44 10.66 -13.20
C THR A 104 -3.97 10.65 -13.25
N ASP A 105 -4.58 11.84 -13.28
CA ASP A 105 -6.04 11.99 -13.40
C ASP A 105 -6.60 11.32 -14.67
N ASN A 106 -5.76 11.21 -15.73
CA ASN A 106 -6.14 10.54 -16.97
C ASN A 106 -6.32 9.03 -16.74
N GLU A 107 -5.33 8.36 -16.15
CA GLU A 107 -5.41 6.93 -15.84
C GLU A 107 -6.51 6.68 -14.80
N GLU A 108 -6.69 7.55 -13.82
CA GLU A 108 -7.79 7.42 -12.85
C GLU A 108 -9.17 7.50 -13.53
N LYS A 109 -9.32 8.32 -14.57
CA LYS A 109 -10.57 8.35 -15.35
C LYS A 109 -10.77 7.04 -16.10
N ILE A 110 -9.75 6.55 -16.79
CA ILE A 110 -9.79 5.26 -17.51
C ILE A 110 -10.18 4.14 -16.55
N LEU A 111 -9.61 4.10 -15.35
CA LEU A 111 -9.89 3.11 -14.33
C LEU A 111 -11.34 3.18 -13.81
N ARG A 112 -11.87 4.39 -13.58
CA ARG A 112 -13.27 4.57 -13.19
C ARG A 112 -14.23 4.05 -14.27
N ASP A 113 -13.98 4.39 -15.52
CA ASP A 113 -14.79 3.96 -16.65
C ASP A 113 -14.70 2.43 -16.82
N TRP A 114 -13.49 1.86 -16.70
CA TRP A 114 -13.28 0.42 -16.73
C TRP A 114 -14.08 -0.30 -15.64
N TYR A 115 -14.03 0.18 -14.38
CA TYR A 115 -14.77 -0.45 -13.28
C TYR A 115 -16.28 -0.45 -13.52
N GLN A 116 -16.83 0.61 -14.11
CA GLN A 116 -18.25 0.66 -14.47
C GLN A 116 -18.60 -0.32 -15.62
N ASN A 117 -17.70 -0.48 -16.58
CA ASN A 117 -17.89 -1.42 -17.69
C ASN A 117 -17.76 -2.87 -17.24
N MET A 118 -16.79 -3.15 -16.37
CA MET A 118 -16.61 -4.45 -15.74
C MET A 118 -17.90 -4.92 -15.02
N LYS A 119 -18.57 -4.02 -14.29
CA LYS A 119 -19.86 -4.33 -13.63
C LYS A 119 -20.98 -4.68 -14.62
N LYS A 120 -20.83 -4.30 -15.90
CA LYS A 120 -21.76 -4.65 -16.99
C LYS A 120 -21.31 -5.88 -17.77
N GLY A 121 -20.26 -6.56 -17.32
CA GLY A 121 -19.74 -7.79 -17.93
C GLY A 121 -18.59 -7.59 -18.92
N ASP A 122 -18.08 -6.37 -19.11
CA ASP A 122 -16.90 -6.11 -19.94
C ASP A 122 -15.62 -6.12 -19.10
N PHE A 123 -14.88 -7.24 -19.16
CA PHE A 123 -13.66 -7.48 -18.38
C PHE A 123 -12.36 -7.20 -19.14
N ARG A 124 -12.43 -6.52 -20.29
CA ARG A 124 -11.21 -6.17 -21.04
C ARG A 124 -10.32 -5.29 -20.18
N ILE A 125 -9.06 -5.68 -20.03
CA ILE A 125 -8.08 -4.93 -19.23
C ILE A 125 -7.89 -3.53 -19.84
N PRO A 126 -7.89 -2.46 -19.03
CA PRO A 126 -7.76 -1.09 -19.53
C PRO A 126 -6.35 -0.81 -20.02
N ASP A 127 -6.22 -0.05 -21.08
CA ASP A 127 -4.95 0.52 -21.52
C ASP A 127 -4.59 1.72 -20.63
N LEU A 128 -3.57 1.54 -19.78
CA LEU A 128 -3.04 2.57 -18.89
C LEU A 128 -1.85 3.34 -19.50
N GLY A 129 -1.68 3.24 -20.80
CA GLY A 129 -0.58 3.86 -21.53
C GLY A 129 0.57 2.90 -21.82
N LYS A 130 1.59 3.41 -22.50
CA LYS A 130 2.71 2.60 -22.98
C LYS A 130 4.04 3.06 -22.40
N CYS A 131 4.90 2.09 -22.17
CA CYS A 131 6.27 2.36 -21.76
C CYS A 131 6.98 3.23 -22.82
N PRO A 132 7.54 4.38 -22.44
CA PRO A 132 8.22 5.28 -23.39
C PRO A 132 9.46 4.66 -24.01
N ASN A 133 10.06 3.64 -23.40
CA ASN A 133 11.24 2.97 -23.90
C ASN A 133 10.93 1.81 -24.87
N CYS A 134 10.04 0.87 -24.46
CA CYS A 134 9.81 -0.35 -25.24
C CYS A 134 8.41 -0.45 -25.87
N GLY A 135 7.51 0.49 -25.57
CA GLY A 135 6.15 0.54 -26.11
C GLY A 135 5.17 -0.51 -25.55
N LYS A 136 5.57 -1.35 -24.60
CA LYS A 136 4.66 -2.28 -23.93
C LYS A 136 3.66 -1.55 -23.04
N GLU A 137 2.48 -2.11 -22.87
CA GLU A 137 1.45 -1.59 -21.99
C GLU A 137 1.93 -1.54 -20.54
N LEU A 138 1.62 -0.43 -19.86
CA LEU A 138 1.99 -0.23 -18.48
C LEU A 138 1.01 -0.95 -17.55
N ILE A 139 1.54 -1.43 -16.43
CA ILE A 139 0.78 -2.11 -15.37
C ILE A 139 1.01 -1.41 -14.03
N PHE A 140 0.18 -1.67 -13.00
CA PHE A 140 0.45 -1.11 -11.68
C PHE A 140 1.72 -1.67 -11.06
N ASN A 141 2.47 -0.79 -10.39
CA ASN A 141 3.67 -1.14 -9.65
C ASN A 141 3.31 -1.65 -8.25
N ASN A 142 3.03 -2.95 -8.16
CA ASN A 142 2.75 -3.63 -6.91
C ASN A 142 3.16 -5.11 -6.95
N ILE A 143 3.11 -5.75 -5.79
CA ILE A 143 3.60 -7.11 -5.56
C ILE A 143 2.84 -8.21 -6.36
N TYR A 144 1.70 -7.88 -6.97
CA TYR A 144 0.97 -8.80 -7.84
C TYR A 144 1.41 -8.74 -9.30
N ALA A 145 2.30 -7.81 -9.67
CA ALA A 145 2.94 -7.81 -10.96
C ALA A 145 3.93 -8.99 -11.06
N GLU A 146 3.94 -9.71 -12.19
CA GLU A 146 4.84 -10.87 -12.40
C GLU A 146 6.32 -10.51 -12.20
N GLN A 147 6.71 -9.31 -12.60
CA GLN A 147 8.03 -8.73 -12.38
C GLN A 147 7.86 -7.39 -11.68
N TYR A 148 7.67 -7.42 -10.36
CA TYR A 148 7.50 -6.21 -9.57
C TYR A 148 8.79 -5.39 -9.52
N ASP A 149 8.74 -4.12 -9.97
CA ASP A 149 9.88 -3.20 -9.89
C ASP A 149 9.96 -2.53 -8.53
N GLU A 150 10.86 -3.02 -7.69
CA GLU A 150 11.09 -2.53 -6.33
C GLU A 150 11.60 -1.07 -6.28
N LYS A 151 12.14 -0.53 -7.38
CA LYS A 151 12.54 0.88 -7.45
C LYS A 151 11.42 1.84 -7.07
N GLY A 152 10.16 1.39 -7.20
CA GLY A 152 8.98 2.16 -6.79
C GLY A 152 8.99 2.57 -5.32
N TYR A 153 9.68 1.85 -4.43
CA TYR A 153 9.73 2.12 -2.99
C TYR A 153 11.14 2.20 -2.39
N LEU A 154 12.18 1.77 -3.08
CA LEU A 154 13.53 1.62 -2.52
C LEU A 154 14.11 2.90 -1.90
N GLU A 155 13.85 4.08 -2.48
CA GLU A 155 14.29 5.36 -1.91
C GLU A 155 13.71 5.56 -0.49
N ASN A 156 12.40 5.42 -0.34
CA ASN A 156 11.72 5.57 0.95
C ASN A 156 12.08 4.42 1.91
N TRP A 157 12.42 3.24 1.39
CA TRP A 157 12.90 2.13 2.19
C TRP A 157 14.28 2.41 2.79
N ALA A 158 15.16 3.05 2.03
CA ALA A 158 16.45 3.51 2.54
C ALA A 158 16.26 4.58 3.64
N GLU A 159 15.34 5.53 3.45
CA GLU A 159 14.98 6.52 4.48
C GLU A 159 14.43 5.89 5.76
N TYR A 160 13.58 4.84 5.62
CA TYR A 160 13.12 4.05 6.76
C TYR A 160 14.27 3.41 7.51
N HIS A 161 15.21 2.77 6.83
CA HIS A 161 16.36 2.14 7.47
C HIS A 161 17.27 3.16 8.17
N ASN A 162 17.52 4.31 7.55
CA ASN A 162 18.28 5.40 8.17
C ASN A 162 17.59 5.90 9.44
N TRP A 163 16.27 6.11 9.38
CA TRP A 163 15.51 6.51 10.55
C TRP A 163 15.55 5.45 11.65
N LEU A 164 15.37 4.17 11.30
CA LEU A 164 15.38 3.06 12.26
C LEU A 164 16.74 2.92 12.95
N GLN A 165 17.85 3.06 12.21
CA GLN A 165 19.20 3.06 12.81
C GLN A 165 19.37 4.17 13.84
N ASN A 166 18.79 5.35 13.60
CA ASN A 166 18.85 6.47 14.53
C ASN A 166 17.98 6.25 15.79
N THR A 167 17.11 5.25 15.82
CA THR A 167 16.33 4.86 17.01
C THR A 167 17.12 3.97 17.96
N TRP A 168 18.28 3.47 17.55
CA TRP A 168 19.09 2.57 18.38
C TRP A 168 19.50 3.25 19.70
N ASN A 169 19.27 2.56 20.81
CA ASN A 169 19.42 3.09 22.18
C ASN A 169 18.39 4.17 22.61
N HIS A 170 17.46 4.54 21.76
CA HIS A 170 16.32 5.38 22.12
C HIS A 170 15.10 4.52 22.46
N ARG A 171 14.13 5.10 23.14
CA ARG A 171 12.84 4.43 23.35
C ARG A 171 12.09 4.33 22.04
N LEU A 172 11.80 3.11 21.60
CA LEU A 172 11.07 2.81 20.37
C LEU A 172 9.76 2.10 20.71
N VAL A 173 8.66 2.61 20.22
CA VAL A 173 7.38 1.92 20.24
C VAL A 173 7.05 1.47 18.82
N ILE A 174 6.86 0.17 18.65
CA ILE A 174 6.41 -0.45 17.41
C ILE A 174 4.92 -0.75 17.58
N LEU A 175 4.08 -0.16 16.73
CA LEU A 175 2.64 -0.39 16.74
C LEU A 175 2.25 -1.10 15.45
N GLU A 176 1.93 -2.39 15.58
CA GLU A 176 1.46 -3.24 14.48
C GLU A 176 -0.08 -3.25 14.51
N ILE A 177 -0.70 -2.81 13.40
CA ILE A 177 -2.17 -2.70 13.29
C ILE A 177 -2.63 -3.51 12.09
N GLY A 178 -3.45 -4.56 12.34
CA GLY A 178 -4.07 -5.38 11.31
C GLY A 178 -3.08 -6.09 10.38
N GLU A 179 -1.84 -6.31 10.83
CA GLU A 179 -0.86 -7.09 10.08
C GLU A 179 -1.25 -8.57 10.15
N GLY A 180 -1.78 -9.07 9.05
CA GLY A 180 -2.10 -10.48 8.92
C GLY A 180 -0.86 -11.35 8.65
N THR A 181 -1.12 -12.58 8.21
CA THR A 181 -0.07 -13.55 7.84
C THR A 181 0.33 -13.48 6.37
N ARG A 182 -0.15 -12.50 5.61
CA ARG A 182 0.02 -12.45 4.15
C ARG A 182 1.47 -12.18 3.73
N PHE A 183 2.14 -11.25 4.42
CA PHE A 183 3.53 -10.84 4.12
C PHE A 183 4.41 -10.79 5.37
N PRO A 184 4.53 -11.88 6.14
CA PRO A 184 5.18 -11.85 7.44
C PRO A 184 6.66 -11.51 7.37
N SER A 185 7.32 -11.81 6.24
CA SER A 185 8.73 -11.49 6.01
C SER A 185 9.01 -10.00 5.82
N ILE A 186 8.01 -9.22 5.44
CA ILE A 186 8.17 -7.78 5.18
C ILE A 186 8.10 -6.98 6.49
N MET A 187 7.16 -7.33 7.38
CA MET A 187 6.90 -6.55 8.58
C MET A 187 7.00 -7.37 9.86
N LYS A 188 6.18 -8.40 10.01
CA LYS A 188 6.04 -9.15 11.26
C LYS A 188 7.38 -9.66 11.79
N ASN A 189 8.09 -10.46 11.00
CA ASN A 189 9.36 -11.05 11.42
C ASN A 189 10.47 -10.01 11.68
N PRO A 190 10.68 -8.98 10.82
CA PRO A 190 11.65 -7.92 11.12
C PRO A 190 11.35 -7.17 12.41
N PHE A 191 10.08 -6.84 12.68
CA PHE A 191 9.71 -6.05 13.85
C PHE A 191 9.77 -6.84 15.15
N GLU A 192 9.41 -8.10 15.12
CA GLU A 192 9.64 -9.03 16.25
C GLU A 192 11.14 -9.10 16.59
N ARG A 193 12.00 -9.18 15.57
CA ARG A 193 13.45 -9.15 15.78
C ARG A 193 13.92 -7.83 16.38
N ILE A 194 13.43 -6.69 15.90
CA ILE A 194 13.80 -5.39 16.47
C ILE A 194 13.38 -5.31 17.94
N ALA A 195 12.16 -5.70 18.28
CA ALA A 195 11.66 -5.72 19.64
C ALA A 195 12.46 -6.69 20.53
N MET A 196 12.96 -7.80 19.98
CA MET A 196 13.75 -8.79 20.70
C MET A 196 15.19 -8.30 21.01
N PHE A 197 15.80 -7.59 20.05
CA PHE A 197 17.22 -7.22 20.17
C PHE A 197 17.46 -5.81 20.70
N GLN A 198 16.49 -4.91 20.58
CA GLN A 198 16.59 -3.54 21.09
C GLN A 198 15.93 -3.44 22.46
N GLN A 199 16.73 -3.33 23.52
CA GLN A 199 16.27 -3.35 24.92
C GLN A 199 15.22 -2.27 25.28
N LYS A 200 15.18 -1.17 24.53
CA LYS A 200 14.23 -0.06 24.75
C LYS A 200 13.08 -0.05 23.74
N ALA A 201 12.93 -1.12 22.97
CA ALA A 201 11.82 -1.29 22.04
C ALA A 201 10.66 -2.04 22.69
N GLU A 202 9.46 -1.57 22.43
CA GLU A 202 8.21 -2.20 22.86
C GLU A 202 7.35 -2.45 21.62
N LEU A 203 6.86 -3.68 21.44
CA LEU A 203 5.96 -4.05 20.34
C LEU A 203 4.54 -4.20 20.87
N TYR A 204 3.63 -3.42 20.30
CA TYR A 204 2.18 -3.53 20.52
C TYR A 204 1.52 -4.01 19.25
N ARG A 205 0.69 -5.03 19.37
CA ARG A 205 -0.05 -5.63 18.26
C ARG A 205 -1.54 -5.43 18.46
N ILE A 206 -2.18 -4.86 17.47
CA ILE A 206 -3.64 -4.68 17.38
C ILE A 206 -4.09 -5.50 16.18
N ASP A 207 -4.66 -6.66 16.43
CA ASP A 207 -5.17 -7.57 15.42
C ASP A 207 -6.62 -7.94 15.78
N GLU A 208 -7.52 -7.79 14.81
CA GLU A 208 -8.82 -8.44 14.84
C GLU A 208 -8.78 -9.56 13.81
N GLU A 209 -8.94 -10.80 14.21
CA GLU A 209 -8.87 -12.01 13.37
C GLU A 209 -9.71 -11.96 12.08
N GLN A 210 -10.49 -10.90 11.86
CA GLN A 210 -11.40 -10.74 10.72
C GLN A 210 -11.17 -9.48 9.88
N ASN A 211 -10.16 -8.66 10.14
CA ASN A 211 -9.96 -7.41 9.41
C ASN A 211 -8.69 -7.44 8.55
N PRO A 212 -8.81 -7.37 7.21
CA PRO A 212 -7.66 -7.50 6.30
C PRO A 212 -6.84 -6.20 6.14
N ILE A 213 -6.85 -5.32 7.12
CA ILE A 213 -6.12 -4.04 7.04
C ILE A 213 -4.81 -4.16 7.79
N ALA A 214 -3.73 -4.30 7.04
CA ALA A 214 -2.39 -4.40 7.57
C ALA A 214 -1.72 -3.02 7.67
N TRP A 215 -1.47 -2.55 8.89
CA TRP A 215 -0.79 -1.29 9.16
C TRP A 215 0.29 -1.46 10.22
N LEU A 216 1.46 -0.93 9.96
CA LEU A 216 2.48 -0.85 10.98
C LEU A 216 2.94 0.59 11.20
N LEU A 217 3.10 0.95 12.45
CA LEU A 217 3.60 2.22 12.89
C LEU A 217 4.77 2.05 13.85
N ALA A 218 5.90 2.64 13.55
CA ALA A 218 7.01 2.73 14.47
C ALA A 218 7.14 4.16 15.03
N LEU A 219 7.18 4.27 16.35
CA LEU A 219 7.21 5.53 17.08
C LEU A 219 8.47 5.63 17.94
N CYS A 220 9.13 6.77 17.89
CA CYS A 220 10.18 7.17 18.82
C CYS A 220 9.78 8.37 19.67
#